data_375c792a86ac90faa6ee3dc14f1bd6ef
#
_entry.id   375c792a86ac90faa6ee3dc14f1bd6ef
#
_cell.length_a   1.000
_cell.length_b   1.000
_cell.length_c   1.000
_cell.angle_alpha   90.00
_cell.angle_beta   90.00
_cell.angle_gamma   90.00
#
_symmetry.space_group_name_H-M   'P 1'
#
loop_
_entity.id
_entity.type
_entity.pdbx_description
1 polymer ?
#
loop_
_entity_poly.entity_id
_entity_poly.type
_entity_poly.pdbx_seq_one_letter_code
_entity_poly.pdbx_strand_id
1 'polypeptide(L)'
;MGATYTRQSSSTIADGSVIEASHFNNEFDQLLAAFAASTGHTHDGTSAEGGPITKLLGTSITVGDATAGTDITVTFDGETSDGVLKWMEDEDYFEF
;
A
#
# COMPACT_ATOMS: atom_id res chain seq x y z
N MET A 1 8.60 -3.80 -1.42
CA MET A 1 7.67 -4.63 -0.61
C MET A 1 7.53 -4.00 0.76
N GLY A 2 6.29 -3.79 1.20
CA GLY A 2 6.00 -3.18 2.49
C GLY A 2 5.94 -4.20 3.64
N ALA A 3 5.59 -3.72 4.83
CA ALA A 3 5.39 -4.58 6.00
C ALA A 3 4.08 -5.35 5.84
N THR A 4 4.13 -6.66 6.01
CA THR A 4 2.96 -7.53 6.01
C THR A 4 2.44 -7.71 7.43
N TYR A 5 1.14 -8.00 7.56
CA TYR A 5 0.60 -8.37 8.87
C TYR A 5 0.86 -9.85 9.13
N THR A 6 1.63 -10.13 10.18
CA THR A 6 1.88 -11.50 10.65
C THR A 6 1.29 -11.67 12.06
N ARG A 7 0.41 -12.65 12.22
CA ARG A 7 -0.19 -12.95 13.53
C ARG A 7 0.90 -13.32 14.54
N GLN A 8 0.88 -12.68 15.71
CA GLN A 8 1.89 -12.85 16.75
C GLN A 8 1.46 -13.84 17.83
N SER A 9 0.18 -13.90 18.14
CA SER A 9 -0.34 -14.61 19.31
C SER A 9 -1.49 -15.57 18.96
N SER A 10 -1.56 -16.09 17.74
CA SER A 10 -2.65 -16.95 17.30
C SER A 10 -2.73 -18.28 18.07
N SER A 11 -1.61 -18.76 18.60
CA SER A 11 -1.55 -19.99 19.40
C SER A 11 -1.77 -19.76 20.88
N THR A 12 -1.71 -18.51 21.36
CA THR A 12 -1.83 -18.15 22.78
C THR A 12 -3.15 -17.47 23.12
N ILE A 13 -3.80 -16.81 22.16
CA ILE A 13 -5.14 -16.27 22.32
C ILE A 13 -6.14 -17.39 21.99
N ALA A 14 -6.48 -18.19 22.99
CA ALA A 14 -7.35 -19.37 22.83
C ALA A 14 -8.22 -19.56 24.05
N ASP A 15 -9.31 -20.30 23.88
CA ASP A 15 -10.21 -20.62 24.98
C ASP A 15 -9.49 -21.35 26.12
N GLY A 16 -9.71 -20.90 27.36
CA GLY A 16 -9.09 -21.48 28.54
C GLY A 16 -7.66 -21.02 28.80
N SER A 17 -7.09 -20.21 27.93
CA SER A 17 -5.75 -19.63 28.11
C SER A 17 -5.79 -18.33 28.88
N VAL A 18 -4.73 -18.05 29.64
CA VAL A 18 -4.54 -16.73 30.24
C VAL A 18 -4.09 -15.77 29.15
N ILE A 19 -4.83 -14.67 28.98
CA ILE A 19 -4.52 -13.64 27.99
C ILE A 19 -3.72 -12.53 28.68
N GLU A 20 -2.50 -12.32 28.20
CA GLU A 20 -1.62 -11.26 28.70
C GLU A 20 -1.68 -10.02 27.79
N ALA A 21 -1.30 -8.86 28.33
CA ALA A 21 -1.28 -7.60 27.57
C ALA A 21 -0.42 -7.71 26.31
N SER A 22 0.71 -8.42 26.37
CA SER A 22 1.59 -8.61 25.22
C SER A 22 0.91 -9.34 24.04
N HIS A 23 -0.05 -10.21 24.31
CA HIS A 23 -0.78 -10.93 23.26
C HIS A 23 -1.53 -9.96 22.34
N PHE A 24 -2.16 -8.93 22.91
CA PHE A 24 -2.88 -7.91 22.13
C PHE A 24 -1.92 -6.84 21.61
N ASN A 25 -0.99 -6.36 22.43
CA ASN A 25 -0.07 -5.30 22.03
C ASN A 25 0.78 -5.72 20.84
N ASN A 26 1.25 -6.96 20.80
CA ASN A 26 2.03 -7.46 19.66
C ASN A 26 1.18 -7.51 18.37
N GLU A 27 -0.10 -7.89 18.48
CA GLU A 27 -1.01 -7.86 17.32
C GLU A 27 -1.24 -6.42 16.84
N PHE A 28 -1.48 -5.48 17.75
CA PHE A 28 -1.70 -4.07 17.40
C PHE A 28 -0.44 -3.42 16.80
N ASP A 29 0.74 -3.78 17.28
CA ASP A 29 2.01 -3.31 16.71
C ASP A 29 2.17 -3.76 15.25
N GLN A 30 1.74 -5.00 14.93
CA GLN A 30 1.73 -5.50 13.56
C GLN A 30 0.74 -4.73 12.68
N LEU A 31 -0.45 -4.41 13.20
CA LEU A 31 -1.41 -3.60 12.47
C LEU A 31 -0.86 -2.20 12.20
N LEU A 32 -0.27 -1.57 13.21
CA LEU A 32 0.32 -0.24 13.06
C LEU A 32 1.44 -0.25 12.01
N ALA A 33 2.31 -1.25 12.04
CA ALA A 33 3.37 -1.40 11.05
C ALA A 33 2.83 -1.59 9.63
N ALA A 34 1.75 -2.36 9.48
CA ALA A 34 1.13 -2.63 8.17
C ALA A 34 0.51 -1.37 7.54
N PHE A 35 0.13 -0.37 8.34
CA PHE A 35 -0.46 0.88 7.85
C PHE A 35 0.54 2.05 7.85
N ALA A 36 1.82 1.80 8.06
CA ALA A 36 2.84 2.85 7.99
C ALA A 36 2.97 3.41 6.57
N ALA A 37 3.17 4.73 6.45
CA ALA A 37 3.07 5.43 5.16
C ALA A 37 4.10 4.98 4.12
N SER A 38 5.33 4.63 4.53
CA SER A 38 6.40 4.27 3.59
C SER A 38 6.82 2.80 3.67
N THR A 39 6.57 2.13 4.80
CA THR A 39 6.98 0.75 5.04
C THR A 39 5.81 -0.20 5.26
N GLY A 40 4.58 0.31 5.17
CA GLY A 40 3.36 -0.48 5.34
C GLY A 40 3.08 -1.41 4.16
N HIS A 41 1.91 -2.06 4.20
CA HIS A 41 1.50 -2.96 3.13
C HIS A 41 1.27 -2.22 1.80
N THR A 42 1.37 -2.95 0.71
CA THR A 42 1.07 -2.49 -0.65
C THR A 42 -0.05 -3.36 -1.23
N HIS A 43 -0.63 -2.91 -2.33
CA HIS A 43 -1.68 -3.67 -3.03
C HIS A 43 -1.10 -4.33 -4.28
N ASP A 44 -0.09 -5.17 -4.10
CA ASP A 44 0.66 -5.81 -5.19
C ASP A 44 0.25 -7.26 -5.48
N GLY A 45 -0.72 -7.78 -4.73
CA GLY A 45 -1.22 -9.14 -4.91
C GLY A 45 -0.43 -10.22 -4.19
N THR A 46 0.65 -9.88 -3.49
CA THR A 46 1.37 -10.86 -2.67
C THR A 46 0.65 -11.14 -1.36
N SER A 47 0.94 -12.31 -0.76
CA SER A 47 0.28 -12.73 0.48
C SER A 47 0.50 -11.73 1.60
N ALA A 48 -0.59 -11.37 2.29
CA ALA A 48 -0.63 -10.42 3.42
C ALA A 48 -0.26 -8.98 3.08
N GLU A 49 -0.08 -8.64 1.80
CA GLU A 49 0.09 -7.25 1.37
C GLU A 49 -1.26 -6.62 1.03
N GLY A 50 -1.98 -7.10 0.21
CA GLY A 50 -3.27 -6.62 -0.27
C GLY A 50 -3.45 -7.04 -1.71
N GLY A 51 -4.67 -7.37 -2.10
CA GLY A 51 -4.96 -7.74 -3.47
C GLY A 51 -4.74 -6.55 -4.42
N PRO A 52 -4.53 -6.82 -5.72
CA PRO A 52 -4.47 -5.75 -6.72
C PRO A 52 -5.75 -4.92 -6.69
N ILE A 53 -5.63 -3.62 -6.90
CA ILE A 53 -6.82 -2.76 -7.00
C ILE A 53 -7.38 -2.91 -8.41
N THR A 54 -8.50 -3.62 -8.54
CA THR A 54 -9.11 -3.89 -9.83
C THR A 54 -10.24 -2.93 -10.18
N LYS A 55 -10.70 -2.11 -9.23
CA LYS A 55 -11.79 -1.18 -9.44
C LYS A 55 -11.73 -0.01 -8.46
N LEU A 56 -11.86 1.21 -8.99
CA LEU A 56 -12.04 2.43 -8.22
C LEU A 56 -13.45 2.93 -8.47
N LEU A 57 -14.25 3.10 -7.40
CA LEU A 57 -15.69 3.41 -7.50
C LEU A 57 -16.00 4.90 -7.43
N GLY A 58 -15.02 5.74 -7.15
CA GLY A 58 -15.21 7.18 -7.10
C GLY A 58 -15.41 7.80 -8.48
N THR A 59 -15.82 9.06 -8.50
CA THR A 59 -16.01 9.82 -9.73
C THR A 59 -14.74 10.57 -10.15
N SER A 60 -13.68 10.52 -9.34
CA SER A 60 -12.41 11.17 -9.64
C SER A 60 -11.26 10.39 -9.04
N ILE A 61 -10.08 10.55 -9.62
CA ILE A 61 -8.81 10.05 -9.11
C ILE A 61 -7.87 11.24 -9.06
N THR A 62 -7.21 11.44 -7.92
CA THR A 62 -6.12 12.42 -7.82
C THR A 62 -4.80 11.67 -7.76
N VAL A 63 -3.89 12.00 -8.66
CA VAL A 63 -2.54 11.43 -8.72
C VAL A 63 -1.55 12.55 -8.46
N GLY A 64 -0.65 12.34 -7.50
CA GLY A 64 0.31 13.36 -7.10
C GLY A 64 -0.05 14.02 -5.79
N ASP A 65 0.87 14.78 -5.25
CA ASP A 65 0.76 15.44 -3.93
C ASP A 65 0.93 16.97 -3.99
N ALA A 66 0.84 17.54 -5.20
CA ALA A 66 1.02 18.97 -5.46
C ALA A 66 2.44 19.49 -5.17
N THR A 67 3.45 18.64 -5.17
CA THR A 67 4.85 19.08 -5.02
C THR A 67 5.30 19.84 -6.27
N ALA A 68 5.72 21.09 -6.09
CA ALA A 68 6.14 21.96 -7.19
C ALA A 68 7.33 21.38 -7.96
N GLY A 69 7.32 21.50 -9.29
CA GLY A 69 8.41 21.07 -10.17
C GLY A 69 8.58 19.57 -10.28
N THR A 70 7.60 18.79 -9.82
CA THR A 70 7.68 17.33 -9.87
C THR A 70 6.70 16.76 -10.90
N ASP A 71 7.23 16.18 -11.97
CA ASP A 71 6.41 15.52 -12.98
C ASP A 71 5.68 14.30 -12.38
N ILE A 72 4.46 14.08 -12.83
CA ILE A 72 3.62 12.98 -12.38
C ILE A 72 3.56 11.93 -13.47
N THR A 73 3.92 10.69 -13.14
CA THR A 73 3.98 9.58 -14.08
C THR A 73 2.98 8.49 -13.74
N VAL A 74 2.23 8.05 -14.75
CA VAL A 74 1.42 6.83 -14.70
C VAL A 74 2.03 5.81 -15.67
N THR A 75 2.45 4.67 -15.16
CA THR A 75 3.09 3.62 -15.95
C THR A 75 2.11 2.46 -16.15
N PHE A 76 2.00 2.02 -17.40
CA PHE A 76 1.28 0.80 -17.77
C PHE A 76 2.34 -0.29 -17.99
N ASP A 77 2.51 -1.12 -16.97
CA ASP A 77 3.57 -2.13 -16.90
C ASP A 77 3.28 -3.29 -17.85
N GLY A 78 3.92 -3.32 -18.98
CA GLY A 78 3.75 -4.33 -20.02
C GLY A 78 4.82 -5.42 -19.94
N GLU A 79 4.58 -6.55 -20.62
CA GLU A 79 5.51 -7.67 -20.59
C GLU A 79 6.88 -7.33 -21.21
N THR A 80 6.86 -6.66 -22.36
CA THR A 80 8.09 -6.36 -23.11
C THR A 80 8.50 -4.90 -23.01
N SER A 81 7.51 -4.02 -23.02
CA SER A 81 7.71 -2.57 -22.98
C SER A 81 6.59 -1.92 -22.20
N ASP A 82 6.92 -0.91 -21.46
CA ASP A 82 5.95 -0.15 -20.68
C ASP A 82 5.38 1.02 -21.47
N GLY A 83 4.11 1.33 -21.21
CA GLY A 83 3.50 2.58 -21.64
C GLY A 83 3.60 3.61 -20.52
N VAL A 84 3.85 4.86 -20.87
CA VAL A 84 3.97 5.94 -19.88
C VAL A 84 3.12 7.12 -20.29
N LEU A 85 2.31 7.61 -19.35
CA LEU A 85 1.60 8.88 -19.44
C LEU A 85 2.16 9.80 -18.36
N LYS A 86 2.68 10.96 -18.73
CA LYS A 86 3.33 11.86 -17.81
C LYS A 86 2.69 13.25 -17.87
N TRP A 87 2.38 13.83 -16.72
CA TRP A 87 2.08 15.25 -16.61
C TRP A 87 3.40 15.98 -16.35
N MET A 88 3.78 16.85 -17.29
CA MET A 88 4.99 17.69 -17.20
C MET A 88 4.60 18.94 -16.40
N GLU A 89 4.96 18.96 -15.13
CA GLU A 89 4.43 19.95 -14.19
C GLU A 89 4.89 21.37 -14.51
N ASP A 90 6.16 21.56 -14.82
CA ASP A 90 6.69 22.89 -15.14
C ASP A 90 6.32 23.37 -16.54
N GLU A 91 6.05 22.45 -17.46
CA GLU A 91 5.73 22.76 -18.85
C GLU A 91 4.24 22.80 -19.15
N ASP A 92 3.39 22.37 -18.20
CA ASP A 92 1.94 22.40 -18.31
C ASP A 92 1.38 21.59 -19.51
N TYR A 93 1.93 20.38 -19.77
CA TYR A 93 1.37 19.51 -20.83
C TYR A 93 1.53 18.02 -20.48
N PHE A 94 0.74 17.18 -21.15
CA PHE A 94 0.90 15.72 -21.08
C PHE A 94 1.92 15.23 -22.11
N GLU A 95 2.80 14.32 -21.66
CA GLU A 95 3.73 13.57 -22.51
C GLU A 95 3.36 12.09 -22.49
N PHE A 96 3.41 11.46 -23.67
CA PHE A 96 3.10 10.03 -23.82
C PHE A 96 4.31 9.23 -24.23
#